data_11f022492298b49115571131d49ef1b9
#
_entry.id   11f022492298b49115571131d49ef1b9
#
_cell.length_a   1.000
_cell.length_b   1.000
_cell.length_c   1.000
_cell.angle_alpha   90.00
_cell.angle_beta   90.00
_cell.angle_gamma   90.00
#
_symmetry.space_group_name_H-M   'P 1'
#
loop_
_entity.id
_entity.type
_entity.pdbx_description
1 polymer ?
#
loop_
_entity_poly.entity_id
_entity_poly.type
_entity_poly.pdbx_seq_one_letter_code
_entity_poly.pdbx_strand_id
1 'polypeptide(L)'
;MGFVRSILLILAMAAPSLAAADTVSFEQAAALLGASCGKDIDDNCRGVNLDPTRLKECLARNQDVVSPLCKTDSAKAFDAIQRRIAARAAVAKTCERDAAKYCAGTTKENGKLLQCLLTLTRGLSVACTRAISEAGYR
;
A
#
# COMPACT_ATOMS: atom_id res chain seq x y z
N MET A 1 33.04 51.89 19.17
CA MET A 1 31.67 51.73 18.67
C MET A 1 31.64 50.50 17.77
N GLY A 2 31.43 49.34 18.34
CA GLY A 2 31.48 48.05 17.63
C GLY A 2 30.08 47.44 17.58
N PHE A 3 29.52 47.35 16.39
CA PHE A 3 28.24 46.69 16.16
C PHE A 3 28.45 45.17 16.11
N VAL A 4 28.06 44.48 17.17
CA VAL A 4 27.98 43.01 17.19
C VAL A 4 26.70 42.63 16.45
N ARG A 5 26.84 42.11 15.21
CA ARG A 5 25.75 41.54 14.43
C ARG A 5 25.52 40.10 14.92
N SER A 6 24.52 39.89 15.77
CA SER A 6 24.02 38.57 16.13
C SER A 6 23.29 37.96 14.95
N ILE A 7 23.92 36.99 14.31
CA ILE A 7 23.29 36.14 13.27
C ILE A 7 22.53 35.04 14.01
N LEU A 8 21.20 35.16 14.11
CA LEU A 8 20.33 34.09 14.56
C LEU A 8 20.26 33.02 13.42
N LEU A 9 20.96 31.92 13.61
CA LEU A 9 20.78 30.73 12.79
C LEU A 9 19.45 30.06 13.20
N ILE A 10 18.41 30.26 12.39
CA ILE A 10 17.16 29.51 12.50
C ILE A 10 17.42 28.12 11.88
N LEU A 11 17.64 27.14 12.76
CA LEU A 11 17.69 25.72 12.35
C LEU A 11 16.25 25.27 12.03
N ALA A 12 15.89 25.29 10.77
CA ALA A 12 14.62 24.70 10.31
C ALA A 12 14.71 23.18 10.48
N MET A 13 14.11 22.64 11.53
CA MET A 13 13.90 21.21 11.69
C MET A 13 12.87 20.76 10.65
N ALA A 14 13.35 20.23 9.53
CA ALA A 14 12.52 19.49 8.57
C ALA A 14 12.06 18.20 9.28
N ALA A 15 10.83 18.19 9.78
CA ALA A 15 10.20 16.97 10.23
C ALA A 15 10.06 16.04 9.03
N PRO A 16 10.53 14.77 9.10
CA PRO A 16 10.27 13.81 8.03
C PRO A 16 8.75 13.61 7.96
N SER A 17 8.14 14.05 6.88
CA SER A 17 6.77 13.65 6.52
C SER A 17 6.80 12.14 6.33
N LEU A 18 6.26 11.39 7.30
CA LEU A 18 5.94 9.99 7.14
C LEU A 18 4.86 9.93 6.05
N ALA A 19 5.30 9.81 4.79
CA ALA A 19 4.41 9.50 3.69
C ALA A 19 3.69 8.20 4.08
N ALA A 20 2.40 8.29 4.39
CA ALA A 20 1.54 7.12 4.47
C ALA A 20 1.69 6.41 3.13
N ALA A 21 2.07 5.15 3.14
CA ALA A 21 2.13 4.37 1.91
C ALA A 21 0.69 4.22 1.42
N ASP A 22 0.33 4.99 0.40
CA ASP A 22 -0.99 4.92 -0.23
C ASP A 22 -1.15 3.54 -0.86
N THR A 23 -1.73 2.63 -0.10
CA THR A 23 -2.16 1.34 -0.62
C THR A 23 -3.61 1.46 -1.07
N VAL A 24 -3.88 1.13 -2.32
CA VAL A 24 -5.25 1.08 -2.84
C VAL A 24 -5.86 -0.31 -2.60
N SER A 25 -7.19 -0.38 -2.53
CA SER A 25 -7.87 -1.67 -2.52
C SER A 25 -7.76 -2.34 -3.91
N PHE A 26 -7.92 -3.67 -3.95
CA PHE A 26 -7.96 -4.37 -5.24
C PHE A 26 -9.11 -3.86 -6.13
N GLU A 27 -10.23 -3.51 -5.52
CA GLU A 27 -11.39 -2.92 -6.22
C GLU A 27 -11.05 -1.55 -6.81
N GLN A 28 -10.40 -0.67 -6.05
CA GLN A 28 -9.95 0.63 -6.52
C GLN A 28 -8.92 0.50 -7.66
N ALA A 29 -7.99 -0.44 -7.55
CA ALA A 29 -7.01 -0.71 -8.60
C ALA A 29 -7.70 -1.25 -9.87
N ALA A 30 -8.68 -2.16 -9.73
CA ALA A 30 -9.45 -2.68 -10.85
C ALA A 30 -10.30 -1.59 -11.52
N ALA A 31 -10.93 -0.70 -10.73
CA ALA A 31 -11.68 0.43 -11.26
C ALA A 31 -10.78 1.40 -12.03
N LEU A 32 -9.59 1.71 -11.51
CA LEU A 32 -8.61 2.55 -12.19
C LEU A 32 -8.17 1.92 -13.52
N LEU A 33 -7.82 0.63 -13.50
CA LEU A 33 -7.44 -0.11 -14.70
C LEU A 33 -8.57 -0.17 -15.73
N GLY A 34 -9.81 -0.39 -15.29
CA GLY A 34 -10.99 -0.37 -16.16
C GLY A 34 -11.19 0.98 -16.83
N ALA A 35 -11.07 2.06 -16.07
CA ALA A 35 -11.25 3.42 -16.59
C ALA A 35 -10.14 3.86 -17.55
N SER A 36 -8.87 3.57 -17.20
CA SER A 36 -7.70 4.06 -17.96
C SER A 36 -7.21 3.09 -19.02
N CYS A 37 -7.44 1.78 -18.86
CA CYS A 37 -6.90 0.72 -19.71
C CYS A 37 -7.97 -0.15 -20.38
N GLY A 38 -9.26 0.04 -20.10
CA GLY A 38 -10.31 -0.86 -20.59
C GLY A 38 -10.20 -1.16 -22.08
N LYS A 39 -10.11 -0.10 -22.91
CA LYS A 39 -9.96 -0.24 -24.36
C LYS A 39 -8.66 -0.95 -24.75
N ASP A 40 -7.53 -0.60 -24.15
CA ASP A 40 -6.23 -1.23 -24.44
C ASP A 40 -6.23 -2.72 -24.08
N ILE A 41 -6.90 -3.09 -22.96
CA ILE A 41 -7.07 -4.48 -22.53
C ILE A 41 -7.94 -5.25 -23.52
N ASP A 42 -9.06 -4.68 -23.92
CA ASP A 42 -9.99 -5.29 -24.87
C ASP A 42 -9.35 -5.51 -26.25
N ASP A 43 -8.53 -4.58 -26.69
CA ASP A 43 -7.88 -4.65 -28.01
C ASP A 43 -6.67 -5.58 -28.02
N ASN A 44 -5.85 -5.56 -26.97
CA ASN A 44 -4.51 -6.19 -26.98
C ASN A 44 -4.34 -7.34 -25.97
N CYS A 45 -5.23 -7.45 -24.98
CA CYS A 45 -5.09 -8.41 -23.87
C CYS A 45 -6.34 -9.28 -23.68
N ARG A 46 -7.11 -9.54 -24.74
CA ARG A 46 -8.30 -10.40 -24.67
C ARG A 46 -7.98 -11.78 -24.09
N GLY A 47 -8.83 -12.24 -23.19
CA GLY A 47 -8.68 -13.56 -22.56
C GLY A 47 -7.65 -13.59 -21.44
N VAL A 48 -6.99 -12.50 -21.13
CA VAL A 48 -6.20 -12.38 -19.92
C VAL A 48 -7.16 -12.16 -18.77
N ASN A 49 -7.23 -13.14 -17.86
CA ASN A 49 -7.98 -12.98 -16.61
C ASN A 49 -7.44 -11.76 -15.84
N LEU A 50 -8.27 -11.17 -14.99
CA LEU A 50 -7.88 -10.05 -14.10
C LEU A 50 -6.83 -10.45 -13.04
N ASP A 51 -6.03 -11.49 -13.33
CA ASP A 51 -4.82 -11.80 -12.59
C ASP A 51 -3.81 -10.65 -12.78
N PRO A 52 -3.41 -9.98 -11.71
CA PRO A 52 -2.55 -8.79 -11.82
C PRO A 52 -1.23 -9.06 -12.54
N THR A 53 -0.68 -10.26 -12.37
CA THR A 53 0.60 -10.64 -12.99
C THR A 53 0.45 -10.81 -14.49
N ARG A 54 -0.54 -11.58 -14.91
CA ARG A 54 -0.81 -11.84 -16.34
C ARG A 54 -1.21 -10.58 -17.11
N LEU A 55 -2.04 -9.72 -16.48
CA LEU A 55 -2.44 -8.47 -17.10
C LEU A 55 -1.24 -7.51 -17.22
N LYS A 56 -0.42 -7.39 -16.18
CA LYS A 56 0.82 -6.61 -16.21
C LYS A 56 1.75 -7.07 -17.34
N GLU A 57 1.97 -8.39 -17.47
CA GLU A 57 2.80 -8.95 -18.51
C GLU A 57 2.22 -8.72 -19.91
N CYS A 58 0.89 -8.83 -20.07
CA CYS A 58 0.24 -8.56 -21.35
C CYS A 58 0.43 -7.09 -21.77
N LEU A 59 0.14 -6.13 -20.88
CA LEU A 59 0.32 -4.71 -21.17
C LEU A 59 1.79 -4.37 -21.44
N ALA A 60 2.72 -5.00 -20.74
CA ALA A 60 4.16 -4.82 -20.98
C ALA A 60 4.62 -5.32 -22.35
N ARG A 61 4.09 -6.47 -22.81
CA ARG A 61 4.38 -7.00 -24.16
C ARG A 61 3.80 -6.14 -25.27
N ASN A 62 2.71 -5.44 -25.01
CA ASN A 62 2.02 -4.59 -25.98
C ASN A 62 2.30 -3.08 -25.74
N GLN A 63 3.39 -2.74 -25.06
CA GLN A 63 3.69 -1.36 -24.66
C GLN A 63 3.74 -0.37 -25.82
N ASP A 64 4.06 -0.80 -27.04
CA ASP A 64 4.17 0.09 -28.21
C ASP A 64 2.81 0.59 -28.69
N VAL A 65 1.74 -0.17 -28.45
CA VAL A 65 0.38 0.15 -28.91
C VAL A 65 -0.56 0.57 -27.77
N VAL A 66 -0.19 0.29 -26.52
CA VAL A 66 -0.95 0.71 -25.31
C VAL A 66 -0.87 2.23 -25.14
N SER A 67 -1.99 2.85 -24.82
CA SER A 67 -2.09 4.31 -24.65
C SER A 67 -1.18 4.84 -23.54
N PRO A 68 -0.69 6.10 -23.63
CA PRO A 68 0.12 6.71 -22.58
C PRO A 68 -0.58 6.78 -21.22
N LEU A 69 -1.90 7.00 -21.21
CA LEU A 69 -2.71 7.03 -20.00
C LEU A 69 -2.71 5.66 -19.32
N CYS A 70 -2.98 4.60 -20.07
CA CYS A 70 -2.97 3.24 -19.55
C CYS A 70 -1.58 2.85 -19.04
N LYS A 71 -0.49 3.18 -19.74
CA LYS A 71 0.88 2.93 -19.26
C LYS A 71 1.12 3.53 -17.87
N THR A 72 0.75 4.80 -17.70
CA THR A 72 0.96 5.53 -16.45
C THR A 72 0.12 4.94 -15.31
N ASP A 73 -1.16 4.74 -15.55
CA ASP A 73 -2.10 4.33 -14.50
C ASP A 73 -1.99 2.84 -14.16
N SER A 74 -1.68 1.98 -15.15
CA SER A 74 -1.40 0.58 -14.87
C SER A 74 -0.14 0.41 -14.01
N ALA A 75 0.93 1.18 -14.27
CA ALA A 75 2.13 1.15 -13.43
C ALA A 75 1.81 1.52 -11.97
N LYS A 76 1.03 2.60 -11.76
CA LYS A 76 0.58 3.01 -10.41
C LYS A 76 -0.28 1.95 -9.74
N ALA A 77 -1.25 1.39 -10.47
CA ALA A 77 -2.16 0.38 -9.94
C ALA A 77 -1.41 -0.89 -9.51
N PHE A 78 -0.54 -1.42 -10.36
CA PHE A 78 0.25 -2.61 -10.03
C PHE A 78 1.22 -2.38 -8.87
N ASP A 79 1.87 -1.23 -8.80
CA ASP A 79 2.75 -0.89 -7.69
C ASP A 79 1.97 -0.77 -6.37
N ALA A 80 0.80 -0.14 -6.37
CA ALA A 80 -0.06 -0.04 -5.20
C ALA A 80 -0.58 -1.42 -4.74
N ILE A 81 -0.92 -2.32 -5.66
CA ILE A 81 -1.29 -3.72 -5.36
C ILE A 81 -0.11 -4.44 -4.70
N GLN A 82 1.09 -4.32 -5.24
CA GLN A 82 2.28 -4.97 -4.67
C GLN A 82 2.59 -4.46 -3.26
N ARG A 83 2.49 -3.14 -3.03
CA ARG A 83 2.64 -2.57 -1.68
C ARG A 83 1.61 -3.14 -0.71
N ARG A 84 0.36 -3.28 -1.11
CA ARG A 84 -0.69 -3.87 -0.28
C ARG A 84 -0.44 -5.35 0.03
N ILE A 85 0.00 -6.14 -0.93
CA ILE A 85 0.39 -7.54 -0.72
C ILE A 85 1.54 -7.62 0.29
N ALA A 86 2.57 -6.81 0.13
CA ALA A 86 3.70 -6.74 1.05
C ALA A 86 3.26 -6.31 2.47
N ALA A 87 2.38 -5.31 2.58
CA ALA A 87 1.83 -4.86 3.85
C ALA A 87 1.06 -5.99 4.56
N ARG A 88 0.22 -6.74 3.84
CA ARG A 88 -0.50 -7.90 4.39
C ARG A 88 0.45 -8.98 4.92
N ALA A 89 1.50 -9.29 4.20
CA ALA A 89 2.52 -10.25 4.65
C ALA A 89 3.27 -9.77 5.90
N ALA A 90 3.44 -8.47 6.06
CA ALA A 90 4.18 -7.87 7.17
C ALA A 90 3.37 -7.76 8.49
N VAL A 91 2.02 -7.77 8.44
CA VAL A 91 1.16 -7.52 9.62
C VAL A 91 1.52 -8.44 10.78
N ALA A 92 1.63 -9.74 10.54
CA ALA A 92 1.86 -10.73 11.60
C ALA A 92 3.16 -10.44 12.37
N LYS A 93 4.24 -10.07 11.64
CA LYS A 93 5.54 -9.74 12.24
C LYS A 93 5.50 -8.38 12.95
N THR A 94 4.90 -7.37 12.33
CA THR A 94 4.83 -6.01 12.90
C THR A 94 3.99 -5.97 14.17
N CYS A 95 2.91 -6.77 14.21
CA CYS A 95 2.00 -6.84 15.34
C CYS A 95 2.38 -7.91 16.39
N GLU A 96 3.51 -8.57 16.29
CA GLU A 96 3.89 -9.71 17.14
C GLU A 96 3.84 -9.38 18.64
N ARG A 97 4.35 -8.22 19.05
CA ARG A 97 4.32 -7.77 20.45
C ARG A 97 2.90 -7.50 20.96
N ASP A 98 2.08 -6.85 20.13
CA ASP A 98 0.70 -6.56 20.48
C ASP A 98 -0.11 -7.86 20.54
N ALA A 99 0.14 -8.79 19.62
CA ALA A 99 -0.47 -10.12 19.61
C ALA A 99 -0.12 -10.92 20.88
N ALA A 100 1.14 -10.91 21.28
CA ALA A 100 1.56 -11.59 22.53
C ALA A 100 0.90 -10.99 23.78
N LYS A 101 0.70 -9.66 23.78
CA LYS A 101 0.11 -8.94 24.92
C LYS A 101 -1.41 -9.09 25.01
N TYR A 102 -2.12 -8.97 23.90
CA TYR A 102 -3.57 -8.83 23.88
C TYR A 102 -4.32 -10.04 23.31
N CYS A 103 -3.62 -10.89 22.56
CA CYS A 103 -4.19 -12.04 21.85
C CYS A 103 -3.50 -13.35 22.27
N ALA A 104 -2.96 -13.41 23.50
CA ALA A 104 -2.32 -14.60 24.04
C ALA A 104 -3.28 -15.80 23.96
N GLY A 105 -2.78 -16.94 23.46
CA GLY A 105 -3.59 -18.16 23.27
C GLY A 105 -4.40 -18.19 21.96
N THR A 106 -4.39 -17.12 21.17
CA THR A 106 -5.03 -17.15 19.85
C THR A 106 -4.08 -17.78 18.82
N THR A 107 -4.55 -18.77 18.07
CA THR A 107 -3.77 -19.40 17.01
C THR A 107 -3.56 -18.46 15.83
N LYS A 108 -2.40 -18.57 15.17
CA LYS A 108 -2.12 -17.79 13.94
C LYS A 108 -2.92 -18.29 12.73
N GLU A 109 -3.52 -19.48 12.87
CA GLU A 109 -4.23 -20.15 11.80
C GLU A 109 -5.60 -19.51 11.54
N ASN A 110 -6.06 -19.63 10.29
CA ASN A 110 -7.41 -19.21 9.85
C ASN A 110 -7.77 -17.75 10.15
N GLY A 111 -6.78 -16.86 10.25
CA GLY A 111 -7.02 -15.43 10.46
C GLY A 111 -7.49 -15.06 11.88
N LYS A 112 -7.56 -16.01 12.82
CA LYS A 112 -8.02 -15.75 14.20
C LYS A 112 -7.19 -14.69 14.91
N LEU A 113 -5.87 -14.70 14.73
CA LEU A 113 -4.99 -13.69 15.30
C LEU A 113 -5.31 -12.30 14.74
N LEU A 114 -5.50 -12.20 13.42
CA LEU A 114 -5.88 -10.94 12.78
C LEU A 114 -7.25 -10.46 13.32
N GLN A 115 -8.21 -11.36 13.42
CA GLN A 115 -9.53 -11.03 13.97
C GLN A 115 -9.42 -10.50 15.41
N CYS A 116 -8.63 -11.13 16.28
CA CYS A 116 -8.37 -10.63 17.63
C CYS A 116 -7.79 -9.20 17.58
N LEU A 117 -6.76 -8.95 16.79
CA LEU A 117 -6.16 -7.61 16.64
C LEU A 117 -7.16 -6.57 16.11
N LEU A 118 -8.05 -6.97 15.20
CA LEU A 118 -9.06 -6.08 14.63
C LEU A 118 -10.18 -5.72 15.61
N THR A 119 -10.48 -6.56 16.60
CA THR A 119 -11.46 -6.24 17.65
C THR A 119 -10.94 -5.24 18.68
N LEU A 120 -9.62 -5.08 18.78
CA LEU A 120 -9.01 -4.12 19.69
C LEU A 120 -9.16 -2.70 19.15
N THR A 121 -10.00 -1.89 19.80
CA THR A 121 -10.23 -0.48 19.41
C THR A 121 -9.15 0.45 19.95
N ARG A 122 -8.42 0.03 20.99
CA ARG A 122 -7.35 0.79 21.66
C ARG A 122 -6.26 -0.17 22.15
N GLY A 123 -5.07 0.37 22.36
CA GLY A 123 -3.97 -0.37 22.98
C GLY A 123 -2.94 -0.95 22.02
N LEU A 124 -3.25 -1.07 20.72
CA LEU A 124 -2.26 -1.45 19.73
C LEU A 124 -1.17 -0.38 19.61
N SER A 125 0.05 -0.81 19.35
CA SER A 125 1.14 0.10 19.00
C SER A 125 0.85 0.86 17.71
N VAL A 126 1.42 2.05 17.58
CA VAL A 126 1.31 2.86 16.34
C VAL A 126 1.79 2.07 15.12
N ALA A 127 2.85 1.28 15.27
CA ALA A 127 3.39 0.45 14.20
C ALA A 127 2.39 -0.63 13.75
N CYS A 128 1.76 -1.35 14.70
CA CYS A 128 0.77 -2.38 14.39
C CYS A 128 -0.50 -1.75 13.79
N THR A 129 -0.99 -0.64 14.35
CA THR A 129 -2.17 0.06 13.81
C THR A 129 -1.94 0.48 12.37
N ARG A 130 -0.78 1.06 12.06
CA ARG A 130 -0.41 1.45 10.70
C ARG A 130 -0.30 0.25 9.75
N ALA A 131 0.37 -0.83 10.17
CA ALA A 131 0.49 -2.03 9.37
C ALA A 131 -0.88 -2.63 9.00
N ILE A 132 -1.84 -2.64 9.94
CA ILE A 132 -3.21 -3.09 9.72
C ILE A 132 -3.92 -2.19 8.68
N SER A 133 -3.76 -0.87 8.77
CA SER A 133 -4.35 0.09 7.83
C SER A 133 -3.75 -0.03 6.42
N GLU A 134 -2.42 -0.09 6.31
CA GLU A 134 -1.71 -0.28 5.03
C GLU A 134 -2.09 -1.61 4.37
N ALA A 135 -2.31 -2.65 5.16
CA ALA A 135 -2.81 -3.94 4.68
C ALA A 135 -4.29 -3.89 4.24
N GLY A 136 -5.00 -2.81 4.55
CA GLY A 136 -6.39 -2.58 4.18
C GLY A 136 -7.39 -3.41 4.96
N TYR A 137 -7.10 -3.63 6.24
CA TYR A 137 -8.01 -4.30 7.16
C TYR A 137 -8.85 -3.30 8.00
N ARG A 138 -8.49 -2.03 7.93
CA ARG A 138 -9.23 -0.88 8.50
C ARG A 138 -9.12 0.32 7.57
#